data_9e69420fa94dc4f0bf32e5c3a57b242d
#
_entry.id   9e69420fa94dc4f0bf32e5c3a57b242d
#
_cell.length_a   1.000
_cell.length_b   1.000
_cell.length_c   1.000
_cell.angle_alpha   90.00
_cell.angle_beta   90.00
_cell.angle_gamma   90.00
#
_symmetry.space_group_name_H-M   'P 1'
#
loop_
_entity.id
_entity.type
_entity.pdbx_description
1 polymer ?
#
loop_
_entity_poly.entity_id
_entity_poly.type
_entity_poly.pdbx_seq_one_letter_code
_entity_poly.pdbx_strand_id
1 'polypeptide(L)'
;LMITMDITHPDVEFFITAKQDLAKITGANVSVRLSDEFMNAVAEDGDFTHRWPIEDPNPKYTKTVRARELWETIITCAHKTAEPGLIFWDRQHKYSTSSVYPGYKNVSTNPCSEIAMQGGDSCRLIALNLFSFVENPFTPQASFNYKKLYEVTYEAQRLSDDLVELELQHIDRILEKVASDPEPDFIKDVEVRTWKLLQDQGRKGRRTGLGFTALGDAVAALGLPFDSAAALKVIDEMQKTKCMAEFDSSVDM
;
A
#
# COMPACT_ATOMS: atom_id res chain seq x y z
N LEU A 1 -10.15 -4.82 1.25
CA LEU A 1 -9.42 -5.73 0.35
C LEU A 1 -9.00 -4.99 -0.91
N MET A 2 -7.78 -5.27 -1.42
CA MET A 2 -7.30 -4.79 -2.73
C MET A 2 -7.21 -5.97 -3.70
N ILE A 3 -7.77 -5.79 -4.88
CA ILE A 3 -7.64 -6.73 -6.00
C ILE A 3 -6.95 -6.00 -7.15
N THR A 4 -5.87 -6.57 -7.68
CA THR A 4 -5.15 -5.99 -8.81
C THR A 4 -5.04 -6.96 -9.96
N MET A 5 -5.05 -6.42 -11.18
CA MET A 5 -4.79 -7.17 -12.40
C MET A 5 -3.70 -6.49 -13.22
N ASP A 6 -2.84 -7.30 -13.82
CA ASP A 6 -1.80 -6.79 -14.71
C ASP A 6 -2.42 -6.33 -16.03
N ILE A 7 -1.97 -5.20 -16.56
CA ILE A 7 -2.45 -4.66 -17.84
C ILE A 7 -2.22 -5.63 -19.00
N THR A 8 -1.26 -6.52 -18.87
CA THR A 8 -0.93 -7.53 -19.89
C THR A 8 -1.91 -8.71 -19.91
N HIS A 9 -2.73 -8.87 -18.84
CA HIS A 9 -3.66 -10.00 -18.75
C HIS A 9 -4.78 -9.90 -19.80
N PRO A 10 -5.17 -10.96 -20.50
CA PRO A 10 -6.22 -10.93 -21.53
C PRO A 10 -7.59 -10.44 -21.04
N ASP A 11 -7.93 -10.71 -19.77
CA ASP A 11 -9.22 -10.34 -19.18
C ASP A 11 -9.22 -8.93 -18.56
N VAL A 12 -8.16 -8.15 -18.75
CA VAL A 12 -8.05 -6.84 -18.11
C VAL A 12 -9.16 -5.86 -18.52
N GLU A 13 -9.67 -5.94 -19.74
CA GLU A 13 -10.79 -5.11 -20.19
C GLU A 13 -12.06 -5.35 -19.36
N PHE A 14 -12.36 -6.63 -19.02
CA PHE A 14 -13.45 -6.97 -18.12
C PHE A 14 -13.19 -6.45 -16.70
N PHE A 15 -11.95 -6.54 -16.24
CA PHE A 15 -11.56 -6.07 -14.92
C PHE A 15 -11.70 -4.54 -14.79
N ILE A 16 -11.27 -3.78 -15.79
CA ILE A 16 -11.39 -2.31 -15.87
C ILE A 16 -12.85 -1.88 -15.74
N THR A 17 -13.75 -2.60 -16.39
CA THR A 17 -15.18 -2.26 -16.43
C THR A 17 -15.99 -2.89 -15.31
N ALA A 18 -15.42 -3.76 -14.49
CA ALA A 18 -16.13 -4.57 -13.50
C ALA A 18 -16.97 -3.75 -12.52
N LYS A 19 -16.48 -2.58 -12.09
CA LYS A 19 -17.18 -1.67 -11.16
C LYS A 19 -18.05 -0.60 -11.83
N GLN A 20 -18.25 -0.67 -13.12
CA GLN A 20 -19.27 0.17 -13.77
C GLN A 20 -20.70 -0.25 -13.34
N ASP A 21 -20.85 -1.48 -12.91
CA ASP A 21 -22.01 -1.94 -12.12
C ASP A 21 -21.66 -1.91 -10.62
N LEU A 22 -22.14 -0.88 -9.94
CA LEU A 22 -21.83 -0.61 -8.53
C LEU A 22 -22.31 -1.70 -7.55
N ALA A 23 -23.17 -2.62 -8.01
CA ALA A 23 -23.67 -3.72 -7.18
C ALA A 23 -22.74 -4.96 -7.17
N LYS A 24 -21.79 -5.07 -8.12
CA LYS A 24 -21.02 -6.30 -8.30
C LYS A 24 -19.86 -6.49 -7.33
N ILE A 25 -19.06 -5.48 -7.10
CA ILE A 25 -17.85 -5.60 -6.27
C ILE A 25 -17.88 -4.51 -5.21
N THR A 26 -18.57 -4.78 -4.09
CA THR A 26 -18.81 -3.79 -3.03
C THR A 26 -17.74 -3.81 -1.93
N GLY A 27 -17.05 -4.94 -1.74
CA GLY A 27 -16.13 -5.16 -0.62
C GLY A 27 -14.64 -5.06 -0.95
N ALA A 28 -14.27 -4.61 -2.16
CA ALA A 28 -12.88 -4.50 -2.57
C ALA A 28 -12.62 -3.28 -3.45
N ASN A 29 -11.45 -2.67 -3.28
CA ASN A 29 -10.88 -1.74 -4.26
C ASN A 29 -10.26 -2.53 -5.40
N VAL A 30 -10.33 -2.01 -6.62
CA VAL A 30 -9.72 -2.61 -7.81
C VAL A 30 -8.72 -1.66 -8.45
N SER A 31 -7.55 -2.17 -8.83
CA SER A 31 -6.53 -1.37 -9.52
C SER A 31 -5.84 -2.16 -10.63
N VAL A 32 -5.48 -1.46 -11.69
CA VAL A 32 -4.72 -2.02 -12.80
C VAL A 32 -3.24 -1.75 -12.57
N ARG A 33 -2.42 -2.79 -12.68
CA ARG A 33 -0.96 -2.67 -12.66
C ARG A 33 -0.46 -2.36 -14.06
N LEU A 34 0.01 -1.13 -14.26
CA LEU A 34 0.52 -0.62 -15.53
C LEU A 34 2.03 -0.88 -15.65
N SER A 35 2.45 -1.43 -16.79
CA SER A 35 3.86 -1.59 -17.13
C SER A 35 4.40 -0.36 -17.89
N ASP A 36 5.71 -0.14 -17.85
CA ASP A 36 6.37 0.87 -18.68
C ASP A 36 6.18 0.56 -20.19
N GLU A 37 6.14 -0.73 -20.56
CA GLU A 37 5.81 -1.19 -21.93
C GLU A 37 4.46 -0.62 -22.40
N PHE A 38 3.42 -0.77 -21.58
CA PHE A 38 2.09 -0.24 -21.91
C PHE A 38 2.08 1.29 -21.99
N MET A 39 2.69 1.97 -21.02
CA MET A 39 2.71 3.43 -20.98
C MET A 39 3.47 4.04 -22.17
N ASN A 40 4.56 3.39 -22.61
CA ASN A 40 5.27 3.79 -23.84
C ASN A 40 4.38 3.58 -25.07
N ALA A 41 3.68 2.45 -25.18
CA ALA A 41 2.74 2.21 -26.28
C ALA A 41 1.60 3.26 -26.31
N VAL A 42 1.10 3.70 -25.14
CA VAL A 42 0.11 4.80 -25.05
C VAL A 42 0.70 6.11 -25.54
N ALA A 43 1.93 6.44 -25.14
CA ALA A 43 2.58 7.70 -25.54
C ALA A 43 2.84 7.75 -27.06
N GLU A 44 3.25 6.64 -27.65
CA GLU A 44 3.55 6.50 -29.08
C GLU A 44 2.31 6.24 -29.96
N ASP A 45 1.13 6.15 -29.35
CA ASP A 45 -0.11 5.74 -30.01
C ASP A 45 0.03 4.39 -30.75
N GLY A 46 0.74 3.47 -30.12
CA GLY A 46 1.10 2.16 -30.65
C GLY A 46 0.12 1.05 -30.25
N ASP A 47 0.47 -0.15 -30.70
CA ASP A 47 -0.22 -1.38 -30.32
C ASP A 47 0.37 -1.96 -29.02
N PHE A 48 -0.48 -2.64 -28.24
CA PHE A 48 -0.10 -3.36 -27.05
C PHE A 48 -0.63 -4.80 -27.12
N THR A 49 0.15 -5.77 -26.64
CA THR A 49 -0.23 -7.18 -26.74
C THR A 49 -0.51 -7.77 -25.35
N HIS A 50 -1.76 -8.10 -25.10
CA HIS A 50 -2.12 -8.98 -23.99
C HIS A 50 -1.58 -10.38 -24.22
N ARG A 51 -1.13 -11.05 -23.17
CA ARG A 51 -0.56 -12.41 -23.25
C ARG A 51 -0.80 -13.21 -21.98
N TRP A 52 -0.96 -14.52 -22.15
CA TRP A 52 -1.09 -15.45 -21.04
C TRP A 52 -0.41 -16.79 -21.33
N PRO A 53 0.38 -17.40 -20.41
CA PRO A 53 0.84 -16.76 -19.14
C PRO A 53 1.69 -15.49 -19.41
N ILE A 54 1.64 -14.51 -18.47
CA ILE A 54 2.23 -13.19 -18.69
C ILE A 54 3.75 -13.24 -18.82
N GLU A 55 4.41 -14.07 -17.98
CA GLU A 55 5.87 -14.18 -17.91
C GLU A 55 6.43 -15.30 -18.80
N ASP A 56 5.58 -16.01 -19.55
CA ASP A 56 6.02 -17.08 -20.45
C ASP A 56 6.54 -16.48 -21.77
N PRO A 57 7.78 -16.79 -22.19
CA PRO A 57 8.29 -16.31 -23.48
C PRO A 57 7.50 -16.84 -24.68
N ASN A 58 6.73 -17.93 -24.50
CA ASN A 58 5.86 -18.52 -25.50
C ASN A 58 4.40 -18.57 -25.00
N PRO A 59 3.72 -17.42 -24.84
CA PRO A 59 2.38 -17.38 -24.28
C PRO A 59 1.39 -18.17 -25.14
N LYS A 60 0.51 -18.91 -24.46
CA LYS A 60 -0.54 -19.72 -25.13
C LYS A 60 -1.66 -18.89 -25.72
N TYR A 61 -1.81 -17.68 -25.24
CA TYR A 61 -2.81 -16.71 -25.70
C TYR A 61 -2.18 -15.35 -25.91
N THR A 62 -2.50 -14.73 -27.04
CA THR A 62 -2.12 -13.34 -27.33
C THR A 62 -3.30 -12.60 -28.00
N LYS A 63 -3.47 -11.31 -27.66
CA LYS A 63 -4.44 -10.41 -28.30
C LYS A 63 -3.82 -9.02 -28.38
N THR A 64 -3.71 -8.48 -29.58
CA THR A 64 -3.23 -7.11 -29.80
C THR A 64 -4.38 -6.12 -29.75
N VAL A 65 -4.18 -5.01 -29.04
CA VAL A 65 -5.13 -3.91 -28.88
C VAL A 65 -4.43 -2.56 -29.11
N ARG A 66 -5.19 -1.52 -29.41
CA ARG A 66 -4.65 -0.15 -29.43
C ARG A 66 -4.46 0.32 -27.98
N ALA A 67 -3.22 0.63 -27.62
CA ALA A 67 -2.89 1.02 -26.25
C ALA A 67 -3.66 2.27 -25.79
N ARG A 68 -3.80 3.25 -26.66
CA ARG A 68 -4.51 4.50 -26.35
C ARG A 68 -6.01 4.29 -26.14
N GLU A 69 -6.66 3.41 -26.91
CA GLU A 69 -8.07 3.09 -26.73
C GLU A 69 -8.33 2.40 -25.38
N LEU A 70 -7.43 1.48 -25.00
CA LEU A 70 -7.50 0.84 -23.66
C LEU A 70 -7.27 1.86 -22.54
N TRP A 71 -6.32 2.79 -22.73
CA TRP A 71 -6.06 3.87 -21.79
C TRP A 71 -7.29 4.80 -21.62
N GLU A 72 -7.93 5.22 -22.71
CA GLU A 72 -9.17 6.01 -22.68
C GLU A 72 -10.31 5.28 -21.95
N THR A 73 -10.39 3.97 -22.11
CA THR A 73 -11.36 3.14 -21.36
C THR A 73 -11.09 3.19 -19.87
N ILE A 74 -9.84 3.05 -19.45
CA ILE A 74 -9.44 3.16 -18.04
C ILE A 74 -9.81 4.53 -17.47
N ILE A 75 -9.43 5.61 -18.15
CA ILE A 75 -9.71 6.99 -17.71
C ILE A 75 -11.22 7.23 -17.62
N THR A 76 -11.98 6.79 -18.62
CA THR A 76 -13.44 6.96 -18.63
C THR A 76 -14.10 6.24 -17.46
N CYS A 77 -13.67 5.00 -17.16
CA CYS A 77 -14.18 4.25 -16.03
C CYS A 77 -13.80 4.92 -14.70
N ALA A 78 -12.54 5.30 -14.53
CA ALA A 78 -12.06 5.97 -13.34
C ALA A 78 -12.75 7.33 -13.08
N HIS A 79 -12.98 8.11 -14.13
CA HIS A 79 -13.73 9.38 -14.03
C HIS A 79 -15.19 9.15 -13.56
N LYS A 80 -15.80 8.06 -13.99
CA LYS A 80 -17.22 7.77 -13.74
C LYS A 80 -17.47 7.20 -12.34
N THR A 81 -16.58 6.36 -11.83
CA THR A 81 -16.78 5.60 -10.59
C THR A 81 -15.61 5.68 -9.60
N ALA A 82 -14.59 6.50 -9.88
CA ALA A 82 -13.31 6.57 -9.16
C ALA A 82 -12.47 5.27 -9.21
N GLU A 83 -12.86 4.28 -10.01
CA GLU A 83 -12.16 3.01 -10.19
C GLU A 83 -12.19 2.56 -11.65
N PRO A 84 -11.17 1.84 -12.12
CA PRO A 84 -10.04 1.28 -11.36
C PRO A 84 -9.01 2.33 -10.94
N GLY A 85 -8.28 2.06 -9.84
CA GLY A 85 -7.05 2.75 -9.50
C GLY A 85 -5.92 2.34 -10.45
N LEU A 86 -4.82 3.10 -10.46
CA LEU A 86 -3.65 2.86 -11.29
C LEU A 86 -2.42 2.64 -10.43
N ILE A 87 -1.66 1.58 -10.73
CA ILE A 87 -0.39 1.30 -10.09
C ILE A 87 0.68 1.21 -11.18
N PHE A 88 1.65 2.10 -11.17
CA PHE A 88 2.81 2.07 -12.07
C PHE A 88 3.77 0.99 -11.58
N TRP A 89 3.50 -0.26 -11.99
CA TRP A 89 4.03 -1.46 -11.35
C TRP A 89 5.53 -1.61 -11.45
N ASP A 90 6.11 -1.29 -12.61
CA ASP A 90 7.56 -1.42 -12.80
C ASP A 90 8.34 -0.47 -11.88
N ARG A 91 7.84 0.75 -11.69
CA ARG A 91 8.40 1.72 -10.75
C ARG A 91 8.20 1.29 -9.31
N GLN A 92 6.97 0.86 -8.96
CA GLN A 92 6.66 0.35 -7.63
C GLN A 92 7.59 -0.82 -7.26
N HIS A 93 7.76 -1.77 -8.17
CA HIS A 93 8.60 -2.94 -7.94
C HIS A 93 10.08 -2.59 -7.84
N LYS A 94 10.58 -1.69 -8.70
CA LYS A 94 11.98 -1.23 -8.71
C LYS A 94 12.40 -0.56 -7.41
N TYR A 95 11.50 0.21 -6.79
CA TYR A 95 11.79 0.98 -5.58
C TYR A 95 11.31 0.31 -4.30
N SER A 96 10.69 -0.85 -4.37
CA SER A 96 10.27 -1.60 -3.19
C SER A 96 11.43 -2.26 -2.48
N THR A 97 11.66 -1.88 -1.23
CA THR A 97 12.74 -2.42 -0.40
C THR A 97 12.51 -3.89 -0.02
N SER A 98 11.26 -4.33 0.13
CA SER A 98 10.94 -5.71 0.52
C SER A 98 11.19 -6.72 -0.59
N SER A 99 11.09 -6.33 -1.87
CA SER A 99 11.24 -7.24 -3.02
C SER A 99 12.65 -7.82 -3.19
N VAL A 100 13.66 -7.26 -2.50
CA VAL A 100 15.04 -7.77 -2.54
C VAL A 100 15.23 -9.03 -1.70
N TYR A 101 14.32 -9.30 -0.77
CA TYR A 101 14.42 -10.47 0.09
C TYR A 101 13.71 -11.69 -0.54
N PRO A 102 14.34 -12.88 -0.53
CA PRO A 102 13.70 -14.11 -1.00
C PRO A 102 12.37 -14.36 -0.26
N GLY A 103 11.30 -14.65 -1.01
CA GLY A 103 9.98 -14.90 -0.45
C GLY A 103 9.12 -13.66 -0.15
N TYR A 104 9.67 -12.45 -0.36
CA TYR A 104 8.96 -11.17 -0.15
C TYR A 104 8.63 -10.45 -1.46
N LYS A 105 8.43 -11.21 -2.56
CA LYS A 105 8.02 -10.62 -3.84
C LYS A 105 6.63 -9.98 -3.70
N ASN A 106 6.55 -8.69 -3.99
CA ASN A 106 5.30 -7.97 -4.00
C ASN A 106 4.40 -8.47 -5.14
N VAL A 107 3.12 -8.63 -4.84
CA VAL A 107 2.09 -9.07 -5.81
C VAL A 107 1.00 -8.02 -6.01
N SER A 108 0.82 -7.13 -5.04
CA SER A 108 -0.19 -6.06 -5.05
C SER A 108 0.23 -4.93 -4.11
N THR A 109 -0.72 -4.08 -3.74
CA THR A 109 -0.59 -3.03 -2.73
C THR A 109 -1.74 -3.11 -1.73
N ASN A 110 -1.68 -2.31 -0.66
CA ASN A 110 -2.86 -1.97 0.12
C ASN A 110 -3.84 -1.10 -0.70
N PRO A 111 -5.09 -0.87 -0.23
CA PRO A 111 -6.11 -0.14 -1.00
C PRO A 111 -5.72 1.27 -1.46
N CYS A 112 -4.95 2.00 -0.66
CA CYS A 112 -4.49 3.35 -1.00
C CYS A 112 -3.19 3.37 -1.82
N SER A 113 -2.59 2.21 -2.09
CA SER A 113 -1.39 1.99 -2.92
C SER A 113 -0.07 2.57 -2.37
N GLU A 114 -0.04 3.04 -1.12
CA GLU A 114 1.19 3.55 -0.50
C GLU A 114 2.18 2.45 -0.12
N ILE A 115 1.74 1.19 0.02
CA ILE A 115 2.58 0.07 0.43
C ILE A 115 2.46 -1.08 -0.56
N ALA A 116 3.57 -1.45 -1.20
CA ALA A 116 3.66 -2.69 -1.97
C ALA A 116 3.74 -3.90 -1.02
N MET A 117 2.97 -4.95 -1.31
CA MET A 117 2.72 -6.05 -0.39
C MET A 117 2.81 -7.42 -1.06
N GLN A 118 3.14 -8.43 -0.25
CA GLN A 118 2.98 -9.84 -0.57
C GLN A 118 1.50 -10.25 -0.45
N GLY A 119 1.17 -11.44 -0.97
CA GLY A 119 -0.14 -12.04 -0.71
C GLY A 119 -0.33 -12.39 0.76
N GLY A 120 -1.48 -12.04 1.32
CA GLY A 120 -1.81 -12.29 2.72
C GLY A 120 -1.17 -11.33 3.73
N ASP A 121 -0.51 -10.27 3.26
CA ASP A 121 0.08 -9.24 4.13
C ASP A 121 -0.95 -8.18 4.52
N SER A 122 -0.69 -7.46 5.60
CA SER A 122 -1.49 -6.33 6.09
C SER A 122 -0.60 -5.27 6.72
N CYS A 123 -1.11 -4.03 6.84
CA CYS A 123 -0.38 -2.93 7.46
C CYS A 123 -1.13 -2.41 8.68
N ARG A 124 -0.42 -2.23 9.80
CA ARG A 124 -0.94 -1.65 11.05
C ARG A 124 -0.58 -0.18 11.05
N LEU A 125 -1.61 0.68 10.98
CA LEU A 125 -1.42 2.11 10.77
C LEU A 125 -1.46 2.86 12.09
N ILE A 126 -0.46 3.72 12.31
CA ILE A 126 -0.44 4.78 13.35
C ILE A 126 -0.09 6.09 12.65
N ALA A 127 -0.70 7.20 13.06
CA ALA A 127 -0.39 8.52 12.54
C ALA A 127 0.01 9.47 13.67
N LEU A 128 1.16 10.10 13.53
CA LEU A 128 1.65 11.14 14.44
C LEU A 128 1.06 12.48 14.06
N ASN A 129 0.44 13.18 15.01
CA ASN A 129 -0.06 14.54 14.80
C ASN A 129 1.09 15.53 14.95
N LEU A 130 1.63 16.01 13.83
CA LEU A 130 2.80 16.91 13.83
C LEU A 130 2.56 18.25 14.49
N PHE A 131 1.32 18.76 14.48
CA PHE A 131 1.00 19.99 15.19
C PHE A 131 1.28 19.91 16.71
N SER A 132 1.17 18.71 17.30
CA SER A 132 1.43 18.50 18.73
C SER A 132 2.89 18.69 19.16
N PHE A 133 3.79 18.83 18.19
CA PHE A 133 5.23 19.09 18.41
C PHE A 133 5.62 20.54 18.14
N VAL A 134 4.66 21.41 17.78
CA VAL A 134 4.91 22.84 17.63
C VAL A 134 4.80 23.51 18.98
N GLU A 135 5.84 24.22 19.38
CA GLU A 135 5.89 25.04 20.57
C GLU A 135 5.57 26.49 20.19
N ASN A 136 4.83 27.21 21.04
CA ASN A 136 4.38 28.59 20.82
C ASN A 136 3.74 28.79 19.42
N PRO A 137 2.75 27.99 19.02
CA PRO A 137 2.19 28.01 17.66
C PRO A 137 1.63 29.40 17.32
N PHE A 138 1.76 29.82 16.06
CA PHE A 138 1.27 31.08 15.53
C PHE A 138 1.86 32.36 16.17
N THR A 139 3.04 32.23 16.78
CA THR A 139 3.77 33.40 17.34
C THR A 139 5.15 33.55 16.67
N PRO A 140 5.82 34.70 16.80
CA PRO A 140 7.20 34.87 16.34
C PRO A 140 8.22 33.89 16.99
N GLN A 141 7.85 33.31 18.12
CA GLN A 141 8.67 32.33 18.85
C GLN A 141 8.30 30.86 18.52
N ALA A 142 7.47 30.65 17.51
CA ALA A 142 7.08 29.30 17.10
C ALA A 142 8.29 28.48 16.72
N SER A 143 8.38 27.29 17.27
CA SER A 143 9.47 26.33 16.99
C SER A 143 8.95 24.89 16.95
N PHE A 144 9.68 24.00 16.30
CA PHE A 144 9.33 22.59 16.23
C PHE A 144 10.22 21.77 17.14
N ASN A 145 9.62 20.95 18.01
CA ASN A 145 10.33 20.12 18.98
C ASN A 145 10.71 18.75 18.38
N TYR A 146 11.83 18.70 17.65
CA TYR A 146 12.36 17.47 17.02
C TYR A 146 12.71 16.39 18.06
N LYS A 147 13.20 16.78 19.23
CA LYS A 147 13.52 15.82 20.30
C LYS A 147 12.27 15.04 20.73
N LYS A 148 11.18 15.76 21.02
CA LYS A 148 9.89 15.16 21.37
C LYS A 148 9.33 14.32 20.23
N LEU A 149 9.46 14.78 18.97
CA LEU A 149 9.08 13.97 17.81
C LEU A 149 9.84 12.65 17.78
N TYR A 150 11.16 12.66 17.97
CA TYR A 150 11.99 11.45 18.00
C TYR A 150 11.52 10.48 19.11
N GLU A 151 11.39 10.96 20.35
CA GLU A 151 10.98 10.14 21.50
C GLU A 151 9.60 9.50 21.29
N VAL A 152 8.62 10.29 20.83
CA VAL A 152 7.26 9.79 20.59
C VAL A 152 7.22 8.81 19.39
N THR A 153 8.00 9.08 18.34
CA THR A 153 8.10 8.19 17.17
C THR A 153 8.70 6.85 17.56
N TYR A 154 9.76 6.85 18.37
CA TYR A 154 10.42 5.65 18.85
C TYR A 154 9.43 4.72 19.60
N GLU A 155 8.63 5.29 20.51
CA GLU A 155 7.60 4.53 21.24
C GLU A 155 6.42 4.13 20.35
N ALA A 156 6.03 4.98 19.39
CA ALA A 156 4.96 4.66 18.44
C ALA A 156 5.33 3.49 17.52
N GLN A 157 6.60 3.39 17.11
CA GLN A 157 7.08 2.26 16.32
C GLN A 157 7.01 0.96 17.14
N ARG A 158 7.38 1.00 18.42
CA ARG A 158 7.25 -0.13 19.33
C ARG A 158 5.79 -0.55 19.49
N LEU A 159 4.90 0.41 19.73
CA LEU A 159 3.45 0.14 19.80
C LEU A 159 2.91 -0.47 18.50
N SER A 160 3.41 -0.05 17.34
CA SER A 160 3.03 -0.63 16.05
C SER A 160 3.41 -2.11 15.95
N ASP A 161 4.56 -2.49 16.49
CA ASP A 161 5.00 -3.89 16.53
C ASP A 161 4.17 -4.71 17.52
N ASP A 162 3.78 -4.14 18.67
CA ASP A 162 2.87 -4.77 19.64
C ASP A 162 1.49 -5.07 19.00
N LEU A 163 1.02 -4.23 18.07
CA LEU A 163 -0.22 -4.51 17.31
C LEU A 163 -0.07 -5.75 16.42
N VAL A 164 1.11 -6.04 15.91
CA VAL A 164 1.37 -7.30 15.17
C VAL A 164 1.22 -8.50 16.09
N GLU A 165 1.81 -8.44 17.30
CA GLU A 165 1.67 -9.51 18.30
C GLU A 165 0.21 -9.74 18.72
N LEU A 166 -0.53 -8.66 18.93
CA LEU A 166 -1.96 -8.74 19.26
C LEU A 166 -2.75 -9.43 18.14
N GLU A 167 -2.49 -9.09 16.88
CA GLU A 167 -3.13 -9.73 15.72
C GLU A 167 -2.78 -11.22 15.66
N LEU A 168 -1.52 -11.59 15.85
CA LEU A 168 -1.09 -12.99 15.84
C LEU A 168 -1.78 -13.81 16.94
N GLN A 169 -1.93 -13.25 18.15
CA GLN A 169 -2.71 -13.89 19.22
C GLN A 169 -4.19 -14.06 18.86
N HIS A 170 -4.79 -13.09 18.15
CA HIS A 170 -6.16 -13.22 17.66
C HIS A 170 -6.29 -14.30 16.59
N ILE A 171 -5.33 -14.42 15.69
CA ILE A 171 -5.31 -15.48 14.67
C ILE A 171 -5.19 -16.87 15.33
N ASP A 172 -4.34 -17.02 16.37
CA ASP A 172 -4.27 -18.28 17.13
C ASP A 172 -5.64 -18.68 17.69
N ARG A 173 -6.38 -17.75 18.33
CA ARG A 173 -7.73 -18.00 18.82
C ARG A 173 -8.74 -18.35 17.73
N ILE A 174 -8.62 -17.72 16.55
CA ILE A 174 -9.47 -18.05 15.39
C ILE A 174 -9.18 -19.46 14.91
N LEU A 175 -7.92 -19.87 14.81
CA LEU A 175 -7.54 -21.22 14.43
C LEU A 175 -8.03 -22.27 15.41
N GLU A 176 -7.96 -22.01 16.72
CA GLU A 176 -8.54 -22.86 17.76
C GLU A 176 -10.05 -23.00 17.60
N LYS A 177 -10.73 -21.88 17.34
CA LYS A 177 -12.17 -21.88 17.09
C LYS A 177 -12.55 -22.71 15.87
N VAL A 178 -11.88 -22.48 14.73
CA VAL A 178 -12.11 -23.24 13.49
C VAL A 178 -11.95 -24.74 13.72
N ALA A 179 -10.91 -25.15 14.47
CA ALA A 179 -10.70 -26.54 14.80
C ALA A 179 -11.89 -27.17 15.57
N SER A 180 -12.58 -26.42 16.40
CA SER A 180 -13.71 -26.84 17.23
C SER A 180 -15.09 -26.68 16.54
N ASP A 181 -15.18 -26.01 15.39
CA ASP A 181 -16.45 -25.75 14.70
C ASP A 181 -17.04 -27.06 14.13
N PRO A 182 -18.38 -27.19 14.14
CA PRO A 182 -19.06 -28.38 13.64
C PRO A 182 -19.15 -28.44 12.10
N GLU A 183 -18.52 -27.51 11.40
CA GLU A 183 -18.52 -27.44 9.94
C GLU A 183 -17.76 -28.60 9.29
N PRO A 184 -18.12 -28.97 8.04
CA PRO A 184 -17.40 -30.00 7.30
C PRO A 184 -15.91 -29.67 7.11
N ASP A 185 -15.05 -30.70 7.14
CA ASP A 185 -13.60 -30.54 7.08
C ASP A 185 -13.13 -29.76 5.85
N PHE A 186 -13.78 -29.91 4.68
CA PHE A 186 -13.40 -29.16 3.48
C PHE A 186 -13.58 -27.64 3.61
N ILE A 187 -14.52 -27.17 4.44
CA ILE A 187 -14.71 -25.75 4.76
C ILE A 187 -13.60 -25.32 5.72
N LYS A 188 -13.41 -26.07 6.82
CA LYS A 188 -12.35 -25.81 7.80
C LYS A 188 -10.96 -25.74 7.16
N ASP A 189 -10.67 -26.64 6.21
CA ASP A 189 -9.38 -26.65 5.50
C ASP A 189 -9.11 -25.37 4.71
N VAL A 190 -10.15 -24.76 4.13
CA VAL A 190 -10.03 -23.46 3.45
C VAL A 190 -9.74 -22.34 4.44
N GLU A 191 -10.48 -22.29 5.54
CA GLU A 191 -10.30 -21.31 6.59
C GLU A 191 -8.92 -21.41 7.24
N VAL A 192 -8.52 -22.63 7.64
CA VAL A 192 -7.21 -22.88 8.24
C VAL A 192 -6.07 -22.45 7.31
N ARG A 193 -6.14 -22.78 6.01
CA ARG A 193 -5.11 -22.36 5.05
C ARG A 193 -5.03 -20.83 4.94
N THR A 194 -6.17 -20.15 4.92
CA THR A 194 -6.23 -18.69 4.85
C THR A 194 -5.61 -18.06 6.09
N TRP A 195 -6.06 -18.45 7.28
CA TRP A 195 -5.56 -17.90 8.53
C TRP A 195 -4.08 -18.22 8.79
N LYS A 196 -3.62 -19.42 8.41
CA LYS A 196 -2.18 -19.76 8.47
C LYS A 196 -1.34 -18.92 7.52
N LEU A 197 -1.83 -18.61 6.32
CA LEU A 197 -1.15 -17.71 5.40
C LEU A 197 -0.98 -16.31 6.03
N LEU A 198 -2.07 -15.74 6.58
CA LEU A 198 -2.03 -14.43 7.26
C LEU A 198 -1.10 -14.44 8.46
N GLN A 199 -1.14 -15.51 9.27
CA GLN A 199 -0.26 -15.68 10.43
C GLN A 199 1.22 -15.73 10.03
N ASP A 200 1.55 -16.50 9.00
CA ASP A 200 2.92 -16.65 8.51
C ASP A 200 3.46 -15.34 7.94
N GLN A 201 2.66 -14.62 7.16
CA GLN A 201 3.02 -13.29 6.66
C GLN A 201 3.16 -12.26 7.78
N GLY A 202 2.27 -12.27 8.77
CA GLY A 202 2.36 -11.40 9.93
C GLY A 202 3.63 -11.63 10.74
N ARG A 203 3.98 -12.90 11.01
CA ARG A 203 5.21 -13.27 11.76
C ARG A 203 6.48 -12.90 11.01
N LYS A 204 6.55 -13.15 9.71
CA LYS A 204 7.75 -12.93 8.91
C LYS A 204 7.93 -11.47 8.52
N GLY A 205 6.85 -10.80 8.13
CA GLY A 205 6.90 -9.44 7.60
C GLY A 205 6.89 -8.36 8.67
N ARG A 206 6.17 -8.58 9.76
CA ARG A 206 5.96 -7.61 10.86
C ARG A 206 5.72 -6.19 10.37
N ARG A 207 4.88 -6.06 9.33
CA ARG A 207 4.68 -4.79 8.63
C ARG A 207 3.92 -3.80 9.49
N THR A 208 4.50 -2.63 9.66
CA THR A 208 3.94 -1.46 10.32
C THR A 208 3.84 -0.29 9.35
N GLY A 209 2.95 0.66 9.63
CA GLY A 209 2.79 1.88 8.85
C GLY A 209 2.65 3.08 9.78
N LEU A 210 3.77 3.69 10.15
CA LEU A 210 3.79 4.89 10.98
C LEU A 210 3.89 6.14 10.10
N GLY A 211 2.77 6.85 9.99
CA GLY A 211 2.61 8.03 9.14
C GLY A 211 2.49 9.34 9.90
N PHE A 212 2.18 10.40 9.17
CA PHE A 212 1.89 11.73 9.72
C PHE A 212 0.44 12.14 9.51
N THR A 213 -0.05 13.00 10.37
CA THR A 213 -1.18 13.91 10.14
C THR A 213 -0.81 15.32 10.56
N ALA A 214 -1.62 16.31 10.17
CA ALA A 214 -1.44 17.72 10.52
C ALA A 214 -0.09 18.35 10.09
N LEU A 215 0.50 17.88 8.98
CA LEU A 215 1.72 18.51 8.43
C LEU A 215 1.46 19.96 8.02
N GLY A 216 0.38 20.22 7.28
CA GLY A 216 -0.01 21.56 6.88
C GLY A 216 -0.26 22.49 8.07
N ASP A 217 -0.94 21.98 9.10
CA ASP A 217 -1.20 22.73 10.33
C ASP A 217 0.08 23.07 11.08
N ALA A 218 1.03 22.14 11.16
CA ALA A 218 2.32 22.38 11.79
C ALA A 218 3.13 23.45 11.05
N VAL A 219 3.18 23.38 9.72
CA VAL A 219 3.87 24.37 8.87
C VAL A 219 3.22 25.75 9.01
N ALA A 220 1.88 25.81 8.98
CA ALA A 220 1.14 27.07 9.21
C ALA A 220 1.39 27.65 10.61
N ALA A 221 1.43 26.82 11.64
CA ALA A 221 1.71 27.22 13.01
C ALA A 221 3.14 27.76 13.21
N LEU A 222 4.09 27.32 12.37
CA LEU A 222 5.44 27.86 12.30
C LEU A 222 5.54 29.17 11.51
N GLY A 223 4.43 29.65 10.93
CA GLY A 223 4.38 30.89 10.14
C GLY A 223 5.02 30.76 8.75
N LEU A 224 5.10 29.53 8.20
CA LEU A 224 5.74 29.26 6.92
C LEU A 224 4.71 29.02 5.82
N PRO A 225 4.84 29.63 4.62
CA PRO A 225 4.10 29.21 3.44
C PRO A 225 4.48 27.77 3.07
N PHE A 226 3.49 26.92 2.82
CA PHE A 226 3.67 25.47 2.68
C PHE A 226 4.65 25.05 1.56
N ASP A 227 4.65 25.79 0.46
CA ASP A 227 5.50 25.55 -0.72
C ASP A 227 6.84 26.32 -0.71
N SER A 228 7.15 27.00 0.41
CA SER A 228 8.41 27.75 0.53
C SER A 228 9.60 26.83 0.76
N ALA A 229 10.79 27.26 0.32
CA ALA A 229 12.04 26.56 0.58
C ALA A 229 12.31 26.38 2.10
N ALA A 230 11.86 27.30 2.93
CA ALA A 230 11.96 27.20 4.38
C ALA A 230 11.07 26.09 4.94
N ALA A 231 9.82 26.00 4.47
CA ALA A 231 8.91 24.92 4.86
C ALA A 231 9.44 23.54 4.42
N LEU A 232 9.91 23.43 3.17
CA LEU A 232 10.46 22.17 2.65
C LEU A 232 11.65 21.69 3.48
N LYS A 233 12.52 22.60 3.94
CA LYS A 233 13.65 22.24 4.82
C LYS A 233 13.17 21.73 6.19
N VAL A 234 12.15 22.33 6.77
CA VAL A 234 11.56 21.88 8.04
C VAL A 234 10.89 20.52 7.87
N ILE A 235 10.14 20.31 6.77
CA ILE A 235 9.50 19.03 6.45
C ILE A 235 10.54 17.92 6.27
N ASP A 236 11.63 18.19 5.58
CA ASP A 236 12.75 17.25 5.41
C ASP A 236 13.34 16.82 6.75
N GLU A 237 13.59 17.77 7.66
CA GLU A 237 14.12 17.47 8.99
C GLU A 237 13.11 16.73 9.89
N MET A 238 11.79 17.03 9.76
CA MET A 238 10.74 16.24 10.41
C MET A 238 10.75 14.80 9.95
N GLN A 239 10.81 14.56 8.63
CA GLN A 239 10.84 13.22 8.05
C GLN A 239 12.10 12.47 8.43
N LYS A 240 13.25 13.14 8.38
CA LYS A 240 14.53 12.55 8.80
C LYS A 240 14.51 12.11 10.27
N THR A 241 14.03 13.00 11.16
CA THR A 241 13.90 12.70 12.60
C THR A 241 13.01 11.48 12.83
N LYS A 242 11.86 11.43 12.14
CA LYS A 242 10.93 10.31 12.20
C LYS A 242 11.60 9.01 11.73
N CYS A 243 12.21 9.00 10.54
CA CYS A 243 12.84 7.80 10.00
C CYS A 243 13.94 7.26 10.92
N MET A 244 14.77 8.12 11.48
CA MET A 244 15.82 7.68 12.40
C MET A 244 15.23 7.03 13.65
N ALA A 245 14.21 7.63 14.25
CA ALA A 245 13.55 7.07 15.43
C ALA A 245 12.89 5.71 15.15
N GLU A 246 12.26 5.55 13.98
CA GLU A 246 11.67 4.26 13.56
C GLU A 246 12.72 3.16 13.42
N PHE A 247 13.84 3.48 12.76
CA PHE A 247 14.92 2.51 12.57
C PHE A 247 15.61 2.17 13.90
N ASP A 248 15.89 3.16 14.74
CA ASP A 248 16.52 2.95 16.04
C ASP A 248 15.61 2.06 16.92
N SER A 249 14.32 2.34 16.97
CA SER A 249 13.34 1.52 17.68
C SER A 249 13.28 0.08 17.14
N SER A 250 13.30 -0.09 15.82
CA SER A 250 13.26 -1.39 15.15
C SER A 250 14.53 -2.21 15.41
N VAL A 251 15.68 -1.56 15.54
CA VAL A 251 16.96 -2.23 15.84
C VAL A 251 17.03 -2.65 17.31
N ASP A 252 16.43 -1.86 18.21
CA ASP A 252 16.44 -2.12 19.66
C ASP A 252 15.43 -3.21 20.07
N MET A 253 14.42 -3.51 19.25
CA MET A 253 13.46 -4.60 19.45
C MET A 253 14.00 -5.95 18.96
#